data_ef3e954200b0269d8d7835e19d2ecef2
#
_entry.id   ef3e954200b0269d8d7835e19d2ecef2
#
_cell.length_a   1.000
_cell.length_b   1.000
_cell.length_c   1.000
_cell.angle_alpha   90.00
_cell.angle_beta   90.00
_cell.angle_gamma   90.00
#
_symmetry.space_group_name_H-M   'P 1'
#
loop_
_entity.id
_entity.type
_entity.pdbx_description
1 polymer ?
#
loop_
_entity_poly.entity_id
_entity_poly.type
_entity_poly.pdbx_seq_one_letter_code
_entity_poly.pdbx_strand_id
1 'polypeptide(L)'
;MMLGNPSEIMGNEGVVCMIREERLLGAFRELVSIDNPTLRERGVCDLLLRRYAALGIRLQEDGTGAVIGGNAGNLYAFVPGDEALAPVLLSAHTDAVSPACGKRAVFHPDGRITSDGTTVLGADDLAGQCAILEAVTSVLEDGAPHRPFELLFDAAEESYCTGIQRFDFSRLRAKLAYVFDLSGPVGGAAYQAPSILSFRAVFTGRAAHAAFSPEEGRHAIRAAAQAVAQIPCGRVGELTVNVGTIAGGTADNIVPDRCTVTGEVRGFDHPLALQKLGEIEAVMQRAAAAEGCTVEFTSEVFCQAYRVDPAGEAAQLFFGACARAGLEPRMTVTYGGSDNNHYCLH
;
A
#
# COMPACT_ATOMS: atom_id res chain seq x y z
N MET A 1 24.72 28.68 -12.04
CA MET A 1 25.34 27.45 -11.51
C MET A 1 24.81 26.30 -12.34
N MET A 2 25.65 25.72 -13.19
CA MET A 2 25.24 24.57 -14.02
C MET A 2 25.04 23.37 -13.08
N LEU A 3 23.84 22.84 -13.07
CA LEU A 3 23.53 21.57 -12.43
C LEU A 3 24.28 20.48 -13.19
N GLY A 4 25.22 19.82 -12.53
CA GLY A 4 25.91 18.65 -13.08
C GLY A 4 24.91 17.57 -13.44
N ASN A 5 25.19 16.88 -14.51
CA ASN A 5 24.37 15.82 -15.09
C ASN A 5 24.08 14.73 -14.03
N PRO A 6 22.82 14.48 -13.58
CA PRO A 6 22.53 13.58 -12.49
C PRO A 6 22.54 12.09 -12.88
N SER A 7 23.09 11.75 -14.05
CA SER A 7 22.97 10.41 -14.64
C SER A 7 24.04 9.39 -14.26
N GLU A 8 24.99 9.72 -13.37
CA GLU A 8 26.11 8.84 -13.02
C GLU A 8 26.03 8.36 -11.55
N ILE A 9 25.75 7.09 -11.33
CA ILE A 9 25.83 6.44 -10.02
C ILE A 9 27.14 5.67 -9.92
N MET A 10 28.06 6.14 -9.09
CA MET A 10 29.36 5.48 -8.89
C MET A 10 29.23 4.18 -8.09
N GLY A 11 29.61 3.05 -8.70
CA GLY A 11 29.89 1.78 -8.03
C GLY A 11 31.27 1.82 -7.33
N ASN A 12 31.53 0.88 -6.45
CA ASN A 12 32.85 0.73 -5.83
C ASN A 12 33.88 0.38 -6.93
N GLU A 13 34.94 1.17 -7.07
CA GLU A 13 36.01 1.05 -8.07
C GLU A 13 35.60 1.35 -9.55
N GLY A 14 35.08 2.55 -9.83
CA GLY A 14 35.19 3.16 -11.16
C GLY A 14 34.21 2.68 -12.23
N VAL A 15 33.28 1.80 -11.93
CA VAL A 15 32.19 1.44 -12.84
C VAL A 15 31.01 2.38 -12.59
N VAL A 16 30.68 3.19 -13.59
CA VAL A 16 29.53 4.11 -13.56
C VAL A 16 28.37 3.43 -14.26
N CYS A 17 27.34 3.01 -13.50
CA CYS A 17 26.10 2.53 -14.12
C CYS A 17 25.34 3.72 -14.73
N MET A 18 25.14 3.66 -16.04
CA MET A 18 24.49 4.73 -16.79
C MET A 18 22.98 4.54 -16.85
N ILE A 19 22.24 5.32 -16.05
CA ILE A 19 20.78 5.42 -16.18
C ILE A 19 20.45 6.10 -17.52
N ARG A 20 19.61 5.45 -18.34
CA ARG A 20 19.18 5.97 -19.64
C ARG A 20 17.79 6.59 -19.52
N GLU A 21 17.73 7.90 -19.42
CA GLU A 21 16.50 8.66 -19.25
C GLU A 21 15.44 8.33 -20.32
N GLU A 22 15.84 8.26 -21.59
CA GLU A 22 14.89 7.91 -22.67
C GLU A 22 14.28 6.52 -22.50
N ARG A 23 15.06 5.54 -21.99
CA ARG A 23 14.57 4.19 -21.73
C ARG A 23 13.61 4.17 -20.52
N LEU A 24 13.97 4.88 -19.45
CA LEU A 24 13.13 5.04 -18.26
C LEU A 24 11.78 5.67 -18.63
N LEU A 25 11.80 6.80 -19.35
CA LEU A 25 10.58 7.50 -19.76
C LEU A 25 9.78 6.68 -20.79
N GLY A 26 10.45 5.91 -21.64
CA GLY A 26 9.81 4.98 -22.57
C GLY A 26 9.07 3.87 -21.85
N ALA A 27 9.68 3.26 -20.84
CA ALA A 27 9.06 2.25 -19.98
C ALA A 27 7.85 2.82 -19.22
N PHE A 28 7.98 4.03 -18.67
CA PHE A 28 6.89 4.69 -17.97
C PHE A 28 5.69 4.96 -18.90
N ARG A 29 5.92 5.46 -20.13
CA ARG A 29 4.85 5.65 -21.13
C ARG A 29 4.12 4.36 -21.44
N GLU A 30 4.87 3.25 -21.61
CA GLU A 30 4.30 1.94 -21.91
C GLU A 30 3.45 1.45 -20.74
N LEU A 31 3.98 1.48 -19.51
CA LEU A 31 3.27 1.04 -18.30
C LEU A 31 2.00 1.86 -18.04
N VAL A 32 2.08 3.19 -18.12
CA VAL A 32 0.90 4.06 -17.92
C VAL A 32 -0.19 3.79 -18.95
N SER A 33 0.16 3.40 -20.18
CA SER A 33 -0.83 3.11 -21.23
C SER A 33 -1.66 1.85 -20.98
N ILE A 34 -1.30 1.05 -19.97
CA ILE A 34 -1.98 -0.21 -19.62
C ILE A 34 -2.96 0.05 -18.48
N ASP A 35 -4.19 -0.41 -18.64
CA ASP A 35 -5.20 -0.38 -17.60
C ASP A 35 -4.81 -1.35 -16.48
N ASN A 36 -4.76 -0.86 -15.24
CA ASN A 36 -4.36 -1.65 -14.08
C ASN A 36 -5.12 -1.29 -12.80
N PRO A 37 -6.45 -1.11 -12.84
CA PRO A 37 -7.16 -0.91 -11.59
C PRO A 37 -7.00 -2.13 -10.68
N THR A 38 -7.01 -1.93 -9.39
CA THR A 38 -6.87 -2.99 -8.38
C THR A 38 -7.67 -4.23 -8.71
N LEU A 39 -7.07 -5.41 -8.60
CA LEU A 39 -7.57 -6.73 -9.01
C LEU A 39 -7.66 -6.94 -10.55
N ARG A 40 -7.14 -6.05 -11.37
CA ARG A 40 -7.15 -6.15 -12.84
C ARG A 40 -5.80 -5.79 -13.48
N GLU A 41 -4.72 -6.20 -12.84
CA GLU A 41 -3.33 -5.83 -13.15
C GLU A 41 -2.68 -6.69 -14.24
N ARG A 42 -3.38 -7.67 -14.81
CA ARG A 42 -2.83 -8.66 -15.75
C ARG A 42 -1.95 -8.05 -16.84
N GLY A 43 -2.38 -6.92 -17.41
CA GLY A 43 -1.65 -6.27 -18.49
C GLY A 43 -0.26 -5.76 -18.07
N VAL A 44 -0.16 -5.15 -16.88
CA VAL A 44 1.10 -4.69 -16.29
C VAL A 44 1.99 -5.88 -15.94
N CYS A 45 1.44 -6.91 -15.29
CA CYS A 45 2.18 -8.13 -14.96
C CYS A 45 2.74 -8.80 -16.21
N ASP A 46 1.97 -8.93 -17.29
CA ASP A 46 2.45 -9.50 -18.57
C ASP A 46 3.57 -8.67 -19.19
N LEU A 47 3.52 -7.34 -19.07
CA LEU A 47 4.60 -6.49 -19.53
C LEU A 47 5.88 -6.71 -18.71
N LEU A 48 5.79 -6.73 -17.38
CA LEU A 48 6.92 -6.98 -16.50
C LEU A 48 7.54 -8.35 -16.78
N LEU A 49 6.73 -9.40 -16.89
CA LEU A 49 7.20 -10.76 -17.25
C LEU A 49 8.02 -10.75 -18.54
N ARG A 50 7.55 -10.07 -19.58
CA ARG A 50 8.26 -9.95 -20.87
C ARG A 50 9.55 -9.13 -20.74
N ARG A 51 9.51 -7.99 -20.04
CA ARG A 51 10.67 -7.09 -19.90
C ARG A 51 11.80 -7.77 -19.13
N TYR A 52 11.49 -8.42 -18.02
CA TYR A 52 12.49 -9.12 -17.22
C TYR A 52 12.99 -10.40 -17.92
N ALA A 53 12.14 -11.11 -18.66
CA ALA A 53 12.59 -12.24 -19.47
C ALA A 53 13.62 -11.83 -20.53
N ALA A 54 13.46 -10.64 -21.15
CA ALA A 54 14.42 -10.09 -22.10
C ALA A 54 15.80 -9.80 -21.45
N LEU A 55 15.84 -9.58 -20.14
CA LEU A 55 17.08 -9.43 -19.35
C LEU A 55 17.64 -10.76 -18.83
N GLY A 56 17.01 -11.90 -19.20
CA GLY A 56 17.39 -13.21 -18.68
C GLY A 56 16.88 -13.49 -17.27
N ILE A 57 16.03 -12.64 -16.71
CA ILE A 57 15.45 -12.78 -15.38
C ILE A 57 14.06 -13.40 -15.51
N ARG A 58 13.83 -14.53 -14.84
CA ARG A 58 12.55 -15.21 -14.82
C ARG A 58 11.75 -14.78 -13.59
N LEU A 59 10.83 -13.82 -13.76
CA LEU A 59 9.81 -13.56 -12.76
C LEU A 59 8.85 -14.77 -12.66
N GLN A 60 8.51 -15.15 -11.45
CA GLN A 60 7.57 -16.23 -11.14
C GLN A 60 6.31 -15.63 -10.53
N GLU A 61 5.19 -15.84 -11.18
CA GLU A 61 3.90 -15.44 -10.65
C GLU A 61 3.39 -16.47 -9.65
N ASP A 62 2.86 -16.04 -8.52
CA ASP A 62 2.23 -16.90 -7.53
C ASP A 62 0.71 -17.05 -7.76
N GLY A 63 0.06 -17.83 -6.90
CA GLY A 63 -1.39 -18.11 -6.98
C GLY A 63 -2.29 -17.06 -6.35
N THR A 64 -1.74 -15.96 -5.87
CA THR A 64 -2.46 -14.95 -5.07
C THR A 64 -3.68 -14.39 -5.80
N GLY A 65 -3.58 -14.09 -7.10
CA GLY A 65 -4.69 -13.52 -7.87
C GLY A 65 -5.97 -14.34 -7.77
N ALA A 66 -5.88 -15.67 -7.86
CA ALA A 66 -7.04 -16.55 -7.74
C ALA A 66 -7.66 -16.52 -6.34
N VAL A 67 -6.86 -16.28 -5.30
CA VAL A 67 -7.32 -16.24 -3.89
C VAL A 67 -8.04 -14.93 -3.58
N ILE A 68 -7.53 -13.80 -4.10
CA ILE A 68 -8.08 -12.47 -3.81
C ILE A 68 -9.17 -12.04 -4.81
N GLY A 69 -9.49 -12.86 -5.81
CA GLY A 69 -10.45 -12.50 -6.87
C GLY A 69 -9.89 -11.56 -7.92
N GLY A 70 -8.56 -11.46 -8.00
CA GLY A 70 -7.81 -10.71 -9.00
C GLY A 70 -7.53 -11.54 -10.26
N ASN A 71 -6.93 -10.90 -11.27
CA ASN A 71 -6.53 -11.53 -12.52
C ASN A 71 -5.02 -11.72 -12.66
N ALA A 72 -4.24 -11.28 -11.67
CA ALA A 72 -2.80 -11.47 -11.57
C ALA A 72 -2.38 -11.75 -10.13
N GLY A 73 -1.28 -12.46 -9.94
CA GLY A 73 -0.63 -12.71 -8.64
C GLY A 73 0.62 -11.85 -8.46
N ASN A 74 1.30 -12.06 -7.33
CA ASN A 74 2.58 -11.42 -7.06
C ASN A 74 3.68 -12.01 -7.97
N LEU A 75 4.57 -11.17 -8.47
CA LEU A 75 5.69 -11.56 -9.32
C LEU A 75 6.99 -11.50 -8.52
N TYR A 76 7.71 -12.60 -8.45
CA TYR A 76 8.95 -12.70 -7.69
C TYR A 76 10.10 -13.24 -8.54
N ALA A 77 11.31 -12.70 -8.33
CA ALA A 77 12.56 -13.26 -8.82
C ALA A 77 13.70 -13.04 -7.85
N PHE A 78 14.67 -13.98 -7.86
CA PHE A 78 15.99 -13.80 -7.28
C PHE A 78 17.00 -13.58 -8.40
N VAL A 79 17.79 -12.51 -8.29
CA VAL A 79 18.88 -12.17 -9.23
C VAL A 79 20.21 -12.37 -8.51
N PRO A 80 21.03 -13.33 -8.98
CA PRO A 80 22.32 -13.61 -8.37
C PRO A 80 23.28 -12.43 -8.54
N GLY A 81 24.22 -12.28 -7.63
CA GLY A 81 25.28 -11.26 -7.61
C GLY A 81 26.46 -11.75 -6.80
N ASP A 82 27.19 -10.84 -6.16
CA ASP A 82 28.30 -11.20 -5.26
C ASP A 82 27.75 -11.91 -4.01
N GLU A 83 28.01 -13.20 -3.90
CA GLU A 83 27.52 -14.04 -2.80
C GLU A 83 28.15 -13.69 -1.44
N ALA A 84 29.21 -12.90 -1.40
CA ALA A 84 29.76 -12.37 -0.15
C ALA A 84 28.87 -11.30 0.49
N LEU A 85 27.90 -10.76 -0.26
CA LEU A 85 26.99 -9.73 0.18
C LEU A 85 25.59 -10.30 0.40
N ALA A 86 24.89 -9.86 1.46
CA ALA A 86 23.51 -10.24 1.68
C ALA A 86 22.61 -9.62 0.60
N PRO A 87 21.58 -10.36 0.13
CA PRO A 87 20.61 -9.82 -0.84
C PRO A 87 19.78 -8.68 -0.24
N VAL A 88 19.27 -7.82 -1.12
CA VAL A 88 18.23 -6.82 -0.79
C VAL A 88 16.99 -7.08 -1.62
N LEU A 89 15.82 -6.81 -1.05
CA LEU A 89 14.55 -6.82 -1.76
C LEU A 89 14.24 -5.43 -2.31
N LEU A 90 13.84 -5.37 -3.58
CA LEU A 90 13.30 -4.19 -4.24
C LEU A 90 11.85 -4.49 -4.59
N SER A 91 10.93 -3.67 -4.13
CA SER A 91 9.49 -3.90 -4.27
C SER A 91 8.75 -2.67 -4.77
N ALA A 92 7.70 -2.91 -5.55
CA ALA A 92 6.76 -1.95 -6.08
C ALA A 92 5.44 -2.67 -6.42
N HIS A 93 4.28 -2.03 -6.23
CA HIS A 93 3.01 -2.68 -6.55
C HIS A 93 2.58 -2.51 -8.00
N THR A 94 1.62 -3.35 -8.46
CA THR A 94 1.22 -3.43 -9.88
C THR A 94 -0.12 -2.79 -10.20
N ASP A 95 -0.93 -2.51 -9.19
CA ASP A 95 -2.24 -1.89 -9.35
C ASP A 95 -2.21 -0.35 -9.25
N ALA A 96 -3.33 0.27 -9.45
CA ALA A 96 -3.57 1.69 -9.24
C ALA A 96 -5.00 1.94 -8.79
N VAL A 97 -5.22 2.98 -7.98
CA VAL A 97 -6.56 3.43 -7.57
C VAL A 97 -7.42 3.82 -8.77
N SER A 98 -8.72 3.63 -8.65
CA SER A 98 -9.67 4.04 -9.69
C SER A 98 -9.90 5.56 -9.71
N PRO A 99 -10.13 6.17 -10.90
CA PRO A 99 -10.26 5.54 -12.22
C PRO A 99 -8.90 5.33 -12.91
N ALA A 100 -8.58 4.09 -13.28
CA ALA A 100 -7.29 3.68 -13.85
C ALA A 100 -7.43 2.99 -15.23
N CYS A 101 -8.56 3.18 -15.93
CA CYS A 101 -8.76 2.67 -17.28
C CYS A 101 -8.70 3.81 -18.32
N GLY A 102 -7.95 3.58 -19.41
CA GLY A 102 -7.74 4.60 -20.44
C GLY A 102 -6.77 5.71 -20.03
N LYS A 103 -5.84 5.41 -19.12
CA LYS A 103 -4.85 6.37 -18.61
C LYS A 103 -4.01 6.98 -19.75
N ARG A 104 -3.69 8.28 -19.60
CA ARG A 104 -2.84 9.02 -20.55
C ARG A 104 -1.86 9.91 -19.81
N ALA A 105 -0.57 9.68 -20.04
CA ALA A 105 0.47 10.54 -19.52
C ALA A 105 0.67 11.77 -20.42
N VAL A 106 0.68 12.95 -19.81
CA VAL A 106 1.00 14.22 -20.47
C VAL A 106 2.38 14.67 -20.00
N PHE A 107 3.32 14.76 -20.93
CA PHE A 107 4.70 15.20 -20.66
C PHE A 107 4.79 16.71 -20.91
N HIS A 108 5.10 17.46 -19.87
CA HIS A 108 5.20 18.92 -19.94
C HIS A 108 6.64 19.38 -20.26
N PRO A 109 6.82 20.55 -20.88
CA PRO A 109 8.16 21.08 -21.20
C PRO A 109 9.04 21.37 -19.98
N ASP A 110 8.44 21.50 -18.79
CA ASP A 110 9.15 21.72 -17.51
C ASP A 110 9.57 20.41 -16.84
N GLY A 111 9.40 19.26 -17.51
CA GLY A 111 9.75 17.93 -17.02
C GLY A 111 8.69 17.26 -16.18
N ARG A 112 7.57 17.92 -15.85
CA ARG A 112 6.47 17.28 -15.15
C ARG A 112 5.72 16.30 -16.05
N ILE A 113 5.24 15.22 -15.43
CA ILE A 113 4.35 14.27 -16.08
C ILE A 113 3.06 14.23 -15.28
N THR A 114 1.92 14.43 -15.94
CA THR A 114 0.59 14.41 -15.31
C THR A 114 -0.35 13.48 -16.05
N SER A 115 -1.49 13.17 -15.48
CA SER A 115 -2.61 12.62 -16.26
C SER A 115 -3.22 13.72 -17.15
N ASP A 116 -4.09 13.32 -18.06
CA ASP A 116 -4.89 14.26 -18.86
C ASP A 116 -6.11 14.82 -18.09
N GLY A 117 -6.28 14.44 -16.82
CA GLY A 117 -7.36 14.84 -15.94
C GLY A 117 -8.61 13.95 -15.99
N THR A 118 -8.65 12.94 -16.86
CA THR A 118 -9.79 11.99 -16.94
C THR A 118 -9.63 10.79 -16.03
N THR A 119 -8.38 10.43 -15.69
CA THR A 119 -8.01 9.31 -14.82
C THR A 119 -6.90 9.72 -13.86
N VAL A 120 -6.50 8.82 -12.95
CA VAL A 120 -5.21 8.92 -12.28
C VAL A 120 -4.08 8.78 -13.30
N LEU A 121 -2.88 9.26 -12.99
CA LEU A 121 -1.68 8.97 -13.78
C LEU A 121 -1.22 7.53 -13.60
N GLY A 122 -1.38 6.98 -12.39
CA GLY A 122 -0.86 5.68 -11.98
C GLY A 122 0.65 5.68 -11.77
N ALA A 123 1.26 6.86 -11.47
CA ALA A 123 2.68 6.93 -11.10
C ALA A 123 2.95 6.17 -9.79
N ASP A 124 1.97 6.10 -8.97
CA ASP A 124 1.82 5.24 -7.82
C ASP A 124 1.25 3.89 -8.30
N ASP A 125 2.02 2.77 -8.41
CA ASP A 125 3.47 2.72 -8.18
C ASP A 125 4.24 2.32 -9.47
N LEU A 126 3.69 2.66 -10.66
CA LEU A 126 4.39 2.41 -11.93
C LEU A 126 5.72 3.17 -12.04
N ALA A 127 5.93 4.25 -11.28
CA ALA A 127 7.20 4.95 -11.23
C ALA A 127 8.26 4.14 -10.49
N GLY A 128 7.90 3.50 -9.37
CA GLY A 128 8.76 2.56 -8.65
C GLY A 128 9.15 1.37 -9.53
N GLN A 129 8.17 0.78 -10.24
CA GLN A 129 8.45 -0.29 -11.20
C GLN A 129 9.45 0.12 -12.29
N CYS A 130 9.29 1.33 -12.86
CA CYS A 130 10.22 1.85 -13.86
C CYS A 130 11.62 2.08 -13.30
N ALA A 131 11.71 2.63 -12.08
CA ALA A 131 13.00 2.87 -11.42
C ALA A 131 13.74 1.55 -11.16
N ILE A 132 13.05 0.53 -10.67
CA ILE A 132 13.63 -0.81 -10.45
C ILE A 132 14.05 -1.44 -11.78
N LEU A 133 13.18 -1.40 -12.79
CA LEU A 133 13.49 -1.98 -14.11
C LEU A 133 14.71 -1.33 -14.75
N GLU A 134 14.81 0.00 -14.72
CA GLU A 134 15.95 0.74 -15.29
C GLU A 134 17.23 0.46 -14.50
N ALA A 135 17.18 0.45 -13.17
CA ALA A 135 18.34 0.16 -12.32
C ALA A 135 18.88 -1.25 -12.58
N VAL A 136 18.00 -2.25 -12.62
CA VAL A 136 18.37 -3.65 -12.93
C VAL A 136 18.95 -3.77 -14.34
N THR A 137 18.31 -3.13 -15.31
CA THR A 137 18.78 -3.15 -16.72
C THR A 137 20.19 -2.57 -16.84
N SER A 138 20.41 -1.40 -16.23
CA SER A 138 21.70 -0.71 -16.29
C SER A 138 22.82 -1.52 -15.62
N VAL A 139 22.57 -2.07 -14.43
CA VAL A 139 23.54 -2.92 -13.72
C VAL A 139 23.95 -4.15 -14.54
N LEU A 140 22.98 -4.82 -15.18
CA LEU A 140 23.26 -6.01 -15.99
C LEU A 140 23.92 -5.68 -17.32
N GLU A 141 23.54 -4.58 -17.99
CA GLU A 141 24.16 -4.14 -19.25
C GLU A 141 25.63 -3.73 -19.04
N ASP A 142 25.91 -3.02 -17.95
CA ASP A 142 27.25 -2.53 -17.63
C ASP A 142 28.15 -3.62 -17.03
N GLY A 143 27.57 -4.78 -16.67
CA GLY A 143 28.30 -5.87 -16.02
C GLY A 143 28.90 -5.45 -14.67
N ALA A 144 28.30 -4.47 -14.00
CA ALA A 144 28.78 -3.92 -12.75
C ALA A 144 28.68 -4.95 -11.62
N PRO A 145 29.71 -5.09 -10.76
CA PRO A 145 29.61 -5.89 -9.56
C PRO A 145 28.46 -5.40 -8.68
N HIS A 146 27.56 -6.29 -8.29
CA HIS A 146 26.42 -5.94 -7.46
C HIS A 146 26.12 -7.06 -6.45
N ARG A 147 25.50 -6.69 -5.33
CA ARG A 147 24.93 -7.69 -4.41
C ARG A 147 23.80 -8.47 -5.08
N PRO A 148 23.48 -9.68 -4.62
CA PRO A 148 22.24 -10.31 -5.04
C PRO A 148 21.06 -9.43 -4.69
N PHE A 149 20.01 -9.46 -5.50
CA PHE A 149 18.77 -8.77 -5.17
C PHE A 149 17.55 -9.63 -5.51
N GLU A 150 16.49 -9.37 -4.81
CA GLU A 150 15.17 -9.96 -5.03
C GLU A 150 14.26 -8.89 -5.57
N LEU A 151 13.40 -9.29 -6.48
CA LEU A 151 12.37 -8.46 -7.06
C LEU A 151 11.03 -8.99 -6.63
N LEU A 152 10.15 -8.13 -6.12
CA LEU A 152 8.79 -8.49 -5.79
C LEU A 152 7.85 -7.37 -6.24
N PHE A 153 6.99 -7.71 -7.18
CA PHE A 153 5.93 -6.83 -7.66
C PHE A 153 4.60 -7.44 -7.26
N ASP A 154 3.96 -6.84 -6.29
CA ASP A 154 2.74 -7.38 -5.71
C ASP A 154 1.49 -6.81 -6.36
N ALA A 155 0.40 -7.55 -6.22
CA ALA A 155 -0.91 -7.20 -6.73
C ALA A 155 -1.80 -6.66 -5.62
N ALA A 156 -2.72 -5.75 -5.95
CA ALA A 156 -3.77 -5.26 -5.06
C ALA A 156 -3.25 -4.62 -3.76
N GLU A 157 -2.17 -3.82 -3.84
CA GLU A 157 -1.66 -3.02 -2.73
C GLU A 157 -2.71 -2.00 -2.27
N GLU A 158 -3.33 -1.28 -3.21
CA GLU A 158 -4.33 -0.24 -2.99
C GLU A 158 -5.62 -0.74 -2.31
N SER A 159 -5.75 -2.07 -2.18
CA SER A 159 -6.75 -2.75 -1.36
C SER A 159 -6.17 -3.20 -0.02
N TYR A 160 -5.45 -2.32 0.67
CA TYR A 160 -4.81 -2.60 1.96
C TYR A 160 -3.77 -3.73 1.89
N CYS A 161 -2.88 -3.69 0.88
CA CYS A 161 -1.79 -4.65 0.69
C CYS A 161 -2.27 -6.11 0.61
N THR A 162 -3.47 -6.34 0.03
CA THR A 162 -4.13 -7.66 0.03
C THR A 162 -3.29 -8.73 -0.67
N GLY A 163 -2.54 -8.35 -1.70
CA GLY A 163 -1.69 -9.27 -2.45
C GLY A 163 -0.50 -9.77 -1.65
N ILE A 164 0.26 -8.85 -1.05
CA ILE A 164 1.46 -9.22 -0.28
C ILE A 164 1.13 -10.05 0.96
N GLN A 165 -0.05 -9.88 1.57
CA GLN A 165 -0.52 -10.71 2.69
C GLN A 165 -0.63 -12.20 2.35
N ARG A 166 -0.65 -12.56 1.07
CA ARG A 166 -0.75 -13.94 0.57
C ARG A 166 0.57 -14.48 0.02
N PHE A 167 1.60 -13.64 -0.01
CA PHE A 167 2.91 -14.05 -0.47
C PHE A 167 3.56 -15.04 0.51
N ASP A 168 4.27 -16.03 -0.02
CA ASP A 168 5.05 -16.96 0.79
C ASP A 168 6.41 -16.33 1.13
N PHE A 169 6.48 -15.66 2.27
CA PHE A 169 7.68 -14.99 2.75
C PHE A 169 8.88 -15.93 2.99
N SER A 170 8.66 -17.25 3.11
CA SER A 170 9.76 -18.23 3.22
C SER A 170 10.65 -18.29 1.98
N ARG A 171 10.19 -17.73 0.85
CA ARG A 171 10.95 -17.60 -0.39
C ARG A 171 12.00 -16.50 -0.33
N LEU A 172 11.83 -15.50 0.54
CA LEU A 172 12.76 -14.38 0.66
C LEU A 172 14.04 -14.80 1.38
N ARG A 173 15.17 -14.39 0.82
CA ARG A 173 16.50 -14.51 1.40
C ARG A 173 16.98 -13.16 1.96
N ALA A 174 16.48 -12.08 1.37
CA ALA A 174 16.78 -10.72 1.81
C ALA A 174 16.28 -10.48 3.23
N LYS A 175 17.06 -9.74 4.01
CA LYS A 175 16.69 -9.26 5.35
C LYS A 175 16.46 -7.74 5.35
N LEU A 176 16.68 -7.11 4.21
CA LEU A 176 16.47 -5.69 3.98
C LEU A 176 15.56 -5.53 2.77
N ALA A 177 14.52 -4.72 2.91
CA ALA A 177 13.57 -4.40 1.84
C ALA A 177 13.54 -2.89 1.59
N TYR A 178 13.41 -2.52 0.31
CA TYR A 178 13.11 -1.17 -0.12
C TYR A 178 11.85 -1.20 -0.98
N VAL A 179 10.80 -0.57 -0.49
CA VAL A 179 9.52 -0.39 -1.19
C VAL A 179 9.54 0.99 -1.84
N PHE A 180 9.35 1.06 -3.15
CA PHE A 180 9.47 2.29 -3.94
C PHE A 180 8.14 3.04 -4.05
N ASP A 181 7.39 3.08 -2.97
CA ASP A 181 6.02 3.59 -2.86
C ASP A 181 5.93 4.72 -1.82
N LEU A 182 6.74 5.76 -1.97
CA LEU A 182 6.68 6.92 -1.10
C LEU A 182 6.56 8.20 -1.92
N SER A 183 5.51 8.97 -1.69
CA SER A 183 5.35 10.30 -2.29
C SER A 183 6.33 11.31 -1.69
N GLY A 184 6.73 12.30 -2.50
CA GLY A 184 7.59 13.39 -2.08
C GLY A 184 8.91 13.49 -2.86
N PRO A 185 9.84 14.33 -2.41
CA PRO A 185 11.11 14.53 -3.09
C PRO A 185 12.00 13.27 -3.05
N VAL A 186 12.73 13.02 -4.14
CA VAL A 186 13.76 11.96 -4.18
C VAL A 186 14.77 12.16 -3.06
N GLY A 187 15.20 11.08 -2.42
CA GLY A 187 16.02 11.11 -1.20
C GLY A 187 15.17 11.04 0.09
N GLY A 188 13.85 10.93 -0.02
CA GLY A 188 12.96 10.62 1.09
C GLY A 188 12.86 9.14 1.37
N ALA A 189 12.80 8.74 2.65
CA ALA A 189 12.48 7.39 3.09
C ALA A 189 11.61 7.41 4.35
N ALA A 190 10.53 6.62 4.36
CA ALA A 190 9.72 6.42 5.55
C ALA A 190 10.36 5.33 6.42
N TYR A 191 10.74 5.68 7.65
CA TYR A 191 11.30 4.75 8.61
C TYR A 191 10.26 4.20 9.61
N GLN A 192 9.04 4.72 9.58
CA GLN A 192 7.96 4.34 10.47
C GLN A 192 6.62 4.51 9.78
N ALA A 193 5.77 3.49 9.89
CA ALA A 193 4.38 3.50 9.43
C ALA A 193 3.44 2.96 10.51
N PRO A 194 2.14 3.33 10.49
CA PRO A 194 1.19 2.94 11.52
C PRO A 194 0.64 1.52 11.31
N SER A 195 0.05 0.99 12.35
CA SER A 195 -1.00 -0.03 12.22
C SER A 195 -2.25 0.60 11.62
N ILE A 196 -2.91 -0.15 10.75
CA ILE A 196 -4.21 0.18 10.16
C ILE A 196 -5.17 -0.95 10.49
N LEU A 197 -6.16 -0.65 11.31
CA LEU A 197 -7.18 -1.59 11.75
C LEU A 197 -8.53 -1.08 11.29
N SER A 198 -9.30 -1.93 10.63
CA SER A 198 -10.70 -1.63 10.31
C SER A 198 -11.67 -2.28 11.27
N PHE A 199 -12.86 -1.73 11.35
CA PHE A 199 -13.98 -2.37 12.03
C PHE A 199 -15.28 -2.21 11.24
N ARG A 200 -16.15 -3.19 11.44
CA ARG A 200 -17.52 -3.20 10.95
C ARG A 200 -18.45 -3.66 12.06
N ALA A 201 -19.47 -2.87 12.36
CA ALA A 201 -20.51 -3.19 13.33
C ALA A 201 -21.87 -3.25 12.63
N VAL A 202 -22.58 -4.36 12.76
CA VAL A 202 -23.92 -4.56 12.21
C VAL A 202 -24.93 -4.63 13.35
N PHE A 203 -25.64 -3.55 13.55
CA PHE A 203 -26.74 -3.47 14.52
C PHE A 203 -27.98 -4.14 13.95
N THR A 204 -28.57 -5.05 14.72
CA THR A 204 -29.80 -5.75 14.39
C THR A 204 -30.85 -5.48 15.47
N GLY A 205 -31.95 -4.90 15.05
CA GLY A 205 -33.11 -4.58 15.86
C GLY A 205 -34.34 -5.40 15.43
N ARG A 206 -35.51 -4.74 15.44
CA ARG A 206 -36.78 -5.32 15.00
C ARG A 206 -37.61 -4.28 14.25
N ALA A 207 -38.02 -4.61 13.03
CA ALA A 207 -38.91 -3.76 12.25
C ALA A 207 -40.33 -3.73 12.87
N ALA A 208 -40.95 -2.58 12.81
CA ALA A 208 -42.35 -2.35 13.18
C ALA A 208 -42.91 -1.18 12.38
N HIS A 209 -44.21 -1.08 12.29
CA HIS A 209 -44.82 0.11 11.67
C HIS A 209 -44.71 1.33 12.61
N ALA A 210 -44.03 2.38 12.15
CA ALA A 210 -43.65 3.52 13.00
C ALA A 210 -44.81 4.27 13.61
N ALA A 211 -46.04 4.18 13.04
CA ALA A 211 -47.21 4.83 13.53
C ALA A 211 -48.21 3.89 14.24
N PHE A 212 -48.26 2.62 13.88
CA PHE A 212 -49.28 1.69 14.42
C PHE A 212 -48.77 0.83 15.57
N SER A 213 -47.49 0.48 15.59
CA SER A 213 -46.91 -0.38 16.64
C SER A 213 -45.44 -0.04 16.90
N PRO A 214 -45.08 1.25 17.13
CA PRO A 214 -43.69 1.66 17.30
C PRO A 214 -43.01 0.98 18.51
N GLU A 215 -43.78 0.62 19.54
CA GLU A 215 -43.35 -0.05 20.77
C GLU A 215 -42.88 -1.51 20.55
N GLU A 216 -43.32 -2.12 19.46
CA GLU A 216 -42.85 -3.46 19.07
C GLU A 216 -41.51 -3.40 18.36
N GLY A 217 -41.10 -2.25 17.86
CA GLY A 217 -39.84 -2.05 17.14
C GLY A 217 -38.63 -1.99 18.08
N ARG A 218 -37.45 -2.28 17.52
CA ARG A 218 -36.16 -2.04 18.14
C ARG A 218 -35.29 -1.30 17.13
N HIS A 219 -34.93 -0.08 17.45
CA HIS A 219 -34.47 0.89 16.46
C HIS A 219 -32.96 0.82 16.23
N ALA A 220 -32.49 0.06 15.23
CA ALA A 220 -31.07 -0.18 14.96
C ALA A 220 -30.31 1.12 14.60
N ILE A 221 -30.92 2.09 13.91
CA ILE A 221 -30.26 3.37 13.61
C ILE A 221 -30.03 4.18 14.88
N ARG A 222 -30.95 4.19 15.84
CA ARG A 222 -30.75 4.90 17.12
C ARG A 222 -29.61 4.29 17.92
N ALA A 223 -29.55 2.95 18.01
CA ALA A 223 -28.47 2.25 18.65
C ALA A 223 -27.11 2.59 18.02
N ALA A 224 -27.01 2.54 16.69
CA ALA A 224 -25.81 2.90 15.95
C ALA A 224 -25.41 4.36 16.14
N ALA A 225 -26.35 5.30 16.04
CA ALA A 225 -26.11 6.73 16.22
C ALA A 225 -25.61 7.06 17.64
N GLN A 226 -26.19 6.45 18.67
CA GLN A 226 -25.73 6.59 20.06
C GLN A 226 -24.32 6.04 20.26
N ALA A 227 -23.97 4.93 19.61
CA ALA A 227 -22.62 4.41 19.63
C ALA A 227 -21.63 5.38 18.96
N VAL A 228 -21.94 5.83 17.75
CA VAL A 228 -21.07 6.75 16.99
C VAL A 228 -20.85 8.06 17.75
N ALA A 229 -21.88 8.61 18.40
CA ALA A 229 -21.77 9.83 19.19
C ALA A 229 -20.83 9.71 20.41
N GLN A 230 -20.56 8.49 20.89
CA GLN A 230 -19.65 8.23 22.01
C GLN A 230 -18.22 7.87 21.55
N ILE A 231 -18.00 7.63 20.27
CA ILE A 231 -16.67 7.30 19.74
C ILE A 231 -15.95 8.60 19.39
N PRO A 232 -14.82 8.91 20.06
CA PRO A 232 -14.02 10.07 19.68
C PRO A 232 -13.40 9.84 18.29
N CYS A 233 -13.67 10.77 17.36
CA CYS A 233 -13.11 10.74 16.02
C CYS A 233 -12.02 11.80 15.83
N GLY A 234 -11.16 11.59 14.85
CA GLY A 234 -10.00 12.43 14.57
C GLY A 234 -8.75 11.96 15.32
N ARG A 235 -7.92 12.91 15.75
CA ARG A 235 -6.71 12.58 16.52
C ARG A 235 -7.06 12.35 18.00
N VAL A 236 -6.83 11.14 18.48
CA VAL A 236 -7.15 10.68 19.84
C VAL A 236 -5.86 10.21 20.52
N GLY A 237 -5.18 11.13 21.23
CA GLY A 237 -3.82 10.89 21.73
C GLY A 237 -2.86 10.59 20.59
N GLU A 238 -2.21 9.43 20.62
CA GLU A 238 -1.27 8.97 19.60
C GLU A 238 -1.94 8.21 18.44
N LEU A 239 -3.27 8.07 18.50
CA LEU A 239 -4.06 7.37 17.48
C LEU A 239 -4.83 8.35 16.61
N THR A 240 -5.27 7.85 15.45
CA THR A 240 -6.39 8.43 14.70
C THR A 240 -7.53 7.42 14.68
N VAL A 241 -8.75 7.90 14.89
CA VAL A 241 -9.98 7.11 14.87
C VAL A 241 -10.95 7.76 13.90
N ASN A 242 -11.54 6.98 13.04
CA ASN A 242 -12.54 7.46 12.11
C ASN A 242 -13.74 6.52 12.02
N VAL A 243 -14.95 7.06 12.10
CA VAL A 243 -16.17 6.38 11.67
C VAL A 243 -16.45 6.86 10.26
N GLY A 244 -16.19 5.99 9.27
CA GLY A 244 -16.25 6.36 7.86
C GLY A 244 -17.66 6.28 7.27
N THR A 245 -18.46 5.29 7.69
CA THR A 245 -19.84 5.14 7.19
C THR A 245 -20.80 4.76 8.29
N ILE A 246 -22.06 5.22 8.13
CA ILE A 246 -23.24 4.73 8.85
C ILE A 246 -24.40 4.63 7.85
N ALA A 247 -24.98 3.45 7.73
CA ALA A 247 -26.06 3.19 6.77
C ALA A 247 -27.09 2.22 7.34
N GLY A 248 -28.37 2.56 7.21
CA GLY A 248 -29.45 1.71 7.71
C GLY A 248 -30.84 2.22 7.34
N GLY A 249 -31.84 1.37 7.63
CA GLY A 249 -33.26 1.67 7.33
C GLY A 249 -33.64 1.34 5.88
N THR A 250 -34.95 1.26 5.64
CA THR A 250 -35.53 0.93 4.32
C THR A 250 -36.64 1.88 3.89
N ALA A 251 -37.36 2.49 4.86
CA ALA A 251 -38.47 3.42 4.60
C ALA A 251 -38.76 4.29 5.84
N ASP A 252 -39.35 5.48 5.64
CA ASP A 252 -39.62 6.46 6.68
C ASP A 252 -40.70 6.01 7.70
N ASN A 253 -41.58 5.11 7.29
CA ASN A 253 -42.70 4.64 8.12
C ASN A 253 -42.41 3.26 8.76
N ILE A 254 -41.15 2.78 8.72
CA ILE A 254 -40.71 1.52 9.34
C ILE A 254 -39.63 1.82 10.37
N VAL A 255 -39.79 1.31 11.59
CA VAL A 255 -38.70 1.27 12.58
C VAL A 255 -37.55 0.46 12.01
N PRO A 256 -36.34 1.04 11.83
CA PRO A 256 -35.22 0.34 11.19
C PRO A 256 -34.73 -0.85 12.03
N ASP A 257 -34.69 -2.03 11.44
CA ASP A 257 -34.19 -3.24 12.06
C ASP A 257 -32.70 -3.53 11.77
N ARG A 258 -32.06 -2.76 10.89
CA ARG A 258 -30.66 -2.91 10.55
C ARG A 258 -29.95 -1.58 10.35
N CYS A 259 -28.74 -1.47 10.92
CA CYS A 259 -27.81 -0.38 10.64
C CYS A 259 -26.37 -0.91 10.65
N THR A 260 -25.58 -0.51 9.67
CA THR A 260 -24.15 -0.86 9.59
C THR A 260 -23.30 0.37 9.81
N VAL A 261 -22.26 0.22 10.61
CA VAL A 261 -21.23 1.24 10.86
C VAL A 261 -19.89 0.66 10.49
N THR A 262 -19.06 1.41 9.76
CA THR A 262 -17.67 1.03 9.46
C THR A 262 -16.72 2.17 9.85
N GLY A 263 -15.49 1.80 10.18
CA GLY A 263 -14.47 2.77 10.53
C GLY A 263 -13.08 2.17 10.61
N GLU A 264 -12.11 3.00 10.99
CA GLU A 264 -10.72 2.59 11.14
C GLU A 264 -10.06 3.19 12.37
N VAL A 265 -9.01 2.54 12.82
CA VAL A 265 -8.08 3.03 13.85
C VAL A 265 -6.68 2.93 13.26
N ARG A 266 -5.89 4.01 13.35
CA ARG A 266 -4.46 4.00 13.00
C ARG A 266 -3.62 4.45 14.16
N GLY A 267 -2.42 3.86 14.30
CA GLY A 267 -1.46 4.28 15.32
C GLY A 267 -0.12 3.57 15.19
N PHE A 268 0.92 4.23 15.69
CA PHE A 268 2.29 3.69 15.65
C PHE A 268 2.58 2.67 16.77
N ASP A 269 1.70 2.57 17.75
CA ASP A 269 1.70 1.55 18.79
C ASP A 269 0.58 0.55 18.51
N HIS A 270 0.95 -0.65 18.04
CA HIS A 270 -0.01 -1.68 17.66
C HIS A 270 -0.88 -2.16 18.83
N PRO A 271 -0.33 -2.49 20.04
CA PRO A 271 -1.11 -2.79 21.21
C PRO A 271 -2.13 -1.72 21.58
N LEU A 272 -1.74 -0.44 21.54
CA LEU A 272 -2.64 0.67 21.83
C LEU A 272 -3.78 0.79 20.80
N ALA A 273 -3.49 0.55 19.51
CA ALA A 273 -4.50 0.54 18.46
C ALA A 273 -5.52 -0.61 18.66
N LEU A 274 -5.05 -1.82 19.02
CA LEU A 274 -5.91 -2.95 19.36
C LEU A 274 -6.77 -2.67 20.60
N GLN A 275 -6.20 -2.07 21.64
CA GLN A 275 -6.96 -1.66 22.83
C GLN A 275 -8.09 -0.70 22.44
N LYS A 276 -7.79 0.31 21.61
CA LYS A 276 -8.80 1.28 21.15
C LYS A 276 -9.93 0.60 20.39
N LEU A 277 -9.61 -0.37 19.56
CA LEU A 277 -10.60 -1.16 18.83
C LEU A 277 -11.54 -1.91 19.79
N GLY A 278 -11.01 -2.52 20.84
CA GLY A 278 -11.82 -3.14 21.92
C GLY A 278 -12.69 -2.15 22.68
N GLU A 279 -12.22 -0.93 22.91
CA GLU A 279 -13.02 0.16 23.50
C GLU A 279 -14.20 0.55 22.61
N ILE A 280 -13.97 0.64 21.28
CA ILE A 280 -15.01 0.91 20.28
C ILE A 280 -16.04 -0.21 20.26
N GLU A 281 -15.61 -1.48 20.26
CA GLU A 281 -16.51 -2.63 20.33
C GLU A 281 -17.40 -2.57 21.57
N ALA A 282 -16.82 -2.29 22.75
CA ALA A 282 -17.58 -2.19 23.99
C ALA A 282 -18.61 -1.05 23.96
N VAL A 283 -18.30 0.07 23.31
CA VAL A 283 -19.27 1.17 23.10
C VAL A 283 -20.42 0.71 22.20
N MET A 284 -20.13 0.01 21.09
CA MET A 284 -21.13 -0.52 20.17
C MET A 284 -22.08 -1.52 20.87
N GLN A 285 -21.52 -2.42 21.67
CA GLN A 285 -22.29 -3.41 22.43
C GLN A 285 -23.22 -2.77 23.47
N ARG A 286 -22.71 -1.80 24.25
CA ARG A 286 -23.55 -1.08 25.23
C ARG A 286 -24.68 -0.30 24.57
N ALA A 287 -24.42 0.41 23.46
CA ALA A 287 -25.44 1.15 22.76
C ALA A 287 -26.51 0.24 22.14
N ALA A 288 -26.12 -0.90 21.58
CA ALA A 288 -27.04 -1.92 21.08
C ALA A 288 -27.97 -2.42 22.20
N ALA A 289 -27.40 -2.81 23.35
CA ALA A 289 -28.18 -3.30 24.49
C ALA A 289 -29.17 -2.27 25.04
N ALA A 290 -28.80 -0.97 25.08
CA ALA A 290 -29.64 0.10 25.55
C ALA A 290 -30.93 0.29 24.70
N GLU A 291 -30.87 0.00 23.40
CA GLU A 291 -31.99 0.04 22.47
C GLU A 291 -32.66 -1.35 22.25
N GLY A 292 -32.25 -2.37 23.04
CA GLY A 292 -32.74 -3.73 22.91
C GLY A 292 -32.35 -4.41 21.60
N CYS A 293 -31.33 -3.90 20.93
CA CYS A 293 -30.73 -4.45 19.70
C CYS A 293 -29.57 -5.40 20.05
N THR A 294 -29.11 -6.14 19.04
CA THR A 294 -27.83 -6.85 19.08
C THR A 294 -26.86 -6.16 18.12
N VAL A 295 -25.56 -6.38 18.32
CA VAL A 295 -24.52 -5.94 17.39
C VAL A 295 -23.53 -7.08 17.13
N GLU A 296 -23.25 -7.30 15.85
CA GLU A 296 -22.13 -8.13 15.39
C GLU A 296 -20.99 -7.19 15.05
N PHE A 297 -19.86 -7.35 15.75
CA PHE A 297 -18.65 -6.56 15.54
C PHE A 297 -17.57 -7.44 14.93
N THR A 298 -17.02 -7.01 13.82
CA THR A 298 -15.89 -7.64 13.15
C THR A 298 -14.79 -6.61 12.96
N SER A 299 -13.54 -7.06 13.01
CA SER A 299 -12.38 -6.20 12.80
C SER A 299 -11.29 -6.94 12.05
N GLU A 300 -10.44 -6.19 11.36
CA GLU A 300 -9.33 -6.70 10.59
C GLU A 300 -8.10 -5.82 10.79
N VAL A 301 -6.94 -6.42 10.92
CA VAL A 301 -5.64 -5.74 10.93
C VAL A 301 -5.09 -5.80 9.51
N PHE A 302 -5.17 -4.69 8.78
CA PHE A 302 -4.61 -4.62 7.43
C PHE A 302 -3.10 -4.45 7.45
N CYS A 303 -2.61 -3.55 8.29
CA CYS A 303 -1.18 -3.30 8.45
C CYS A 303 -0.82 -3.29 9.93
N GLN A 304 0.32 -3.85 10.29
CA GLN A 304 0.90 -3.69 11.62
C GLN A 304 1.99 -2.62 11.57
N ALA A 305 2.03 -1.77 12.59
CA ALA A 305 3.04 -0.71 12.70
C ALA A 305 4.46 -1.28 12.71
N TYR A 306 5.36 -0.60 12.03
CA TYR A 306 6.79 -0.89 12.09
C TYR A 306 7.61 0.37 12.35
N ARG A 307 8.84 0.16 12.78
CA ARG A 307 9.86 1.19 12.89
C ARG A 307 11.23 0.62 12.53
N VAL A 308 11.85 1.17 11.49
CA VAL A 308 13.22 0.87 11.10
C VAL A 308 14.17 1.69 11.96
N ASP A 309 15.25 1.07 12.45
CA ASP A 309 16.31 1.78 13.15
C ASP A 309 17.09 2.68 12.18
N PRO A 310 17.10 4.02 12.37
CA PRO A 310 17.88 4.91 11.53
C PRO A 310 19.41 4.67 11.57
N ALA A 311 19.91 3.99 12.60
CA ALA A 311 21.31 3.56 12.69
C ALA A 311 21.55 2.15 12.09
N GLY A 312 20.48 1.44 11.73
CA GLY A 312 20.54 0.09 11.19
C GLY A 312 21.04 0.02 9.75
N GLU A 313 21.36 -1.18 9.28
CA GLU A 313 21.97 -1.42 7.96
C GLU A 313 21.12 -0.87 6.81
N ALA A 314 19.79 -1.06 6.84
CA ALA A 314 18.91 -0.55 5.80
C ALA A 314 19.02 0.97 5.63
N ALA A 315 18.98 1.72 6.73
CA ALA A 315 19.11 3.17 6.69
C ALA A 315 20.51 3.61 6.24
N GLN A 316 21.57 2.92 6.69
CA GLN A 316 22.94 3.23 6.30
C GLN A 316 23.20 2.98 4.80
N LEU A 317 22.66 1.90 4.23
CA LEU A 317 22.73 1.65 2.79
C LEU A 317 21.99 2.73 1.99
N PHE A 318 20.80 3.12 2.44
CA PHE A 318 20.04 4.23 1.85
C PHE A 318 20.81 5.56 1.91
N PHE A 319 21.40 5.90 3.05
CA PHE A 319 22.21 7.11 3.18
C PHE A 319 23.43 7.08 2.26
N GLY A 320 24.09 5.94 2.15
CA GLY A 320 25.20 5.74 1.22
C GLY A 320 24.78 5.89 -0.24
N ALA A 321 23.59 5.39 -0.61
CA ALA A 321 23.04 5.56 -1.95
C ALA A 321 22.72 7.03 -2.25
N CYS A 322 22.07 7.75 -1.33
CA CYS A 322 21.80 9.17 -1.47
C CYS A 322 23.09 9.99 -1.64
N ALA A 323 24.10 9.72 -0.81
CA ALA A 323 25.39 10.41 -0.89
C ALA A 323 26.07 10.21 -2.27
N ARG A 324 26.07 8.98 -2.81
CA ARG A 324 26.60 8.69 -4.15
C ARG A 324 25.81 9.40 -5.26
N ALA A 325 24.50 9.53 -5.09
CA ALA A 325 23.63 10.23 -6.04
C ALA A 325 23.64 11.76 -5.87
N GLY A 326 24.40 12.31 -4.92
CA GLY A 326 24.40 13.74 -4.63
C GLY A 326 23.09 14.25 -4.02
N LEU A 327 22.34 13.37 -3.38
CA LEU A 327 21.06 13.67 -2.74
C LEU A 327 21.21 13.81 -1.22
N GLU A 328 20.44 14.70 -0.64
CA GLU A 328 20.33 14.82 0.82
C GLU A 328 19.27 13.84 1.34
N PRO A 329 19.65 12.84 2.17
CA PRO A 329 18.69 11.88 2.68
C PRO A 329 17.73 12.50 3.69
N ARG A 330 16.46 12.15 3.61
CA ARG A 330 15.41 12.60 4.53
C ARG A 330 14.64 11.42 5.07
N MET A 331 14.72 11.20 6.39
CA MET A 331 13.92 10.20 7.07
C MET A 331 12.61 10.82 7.53
N THR A 332 11.49 10.19 7.19
CA THR A 332 10.14 10.67 7.52
C THR A 332 9.28 9.58 8.15
N VAL A 333 8.17 10.00 8.72
CA VAL A 333 7.10 9.12 9.21
C VAL A 333 5.93 9.21 8.22
N THR A 334 5.41 8.09 7.78
CA THR A 334 4.17 8.06 6.98
C THR A 334 2.97 7.75 7.86
N TYR A 335 1.79 8.21 7.46
CA TYR A 335 0.50 7.86 8.06
C TYR A 335 -0.30 6.89 7.17
N GLY A 336 0.24 6.55 6.00
CA GLY A 336 -0.21 5.46 5.15
C GLY A 336 0.42 4.13 5.55
N GLY A 337 -0.18 3.03 5.13
CA GLY A 337 0.44 1.72 5.10
C GLY A 337 1.14 1.52 3.75
N SER A 338 1.96 0.49 3.67
CA SER A 338 2.56 -0.04 2.45
C SER A 338 2.94 -1.51 2.67
N ASP A 339 3.39 -2.18 1.65
CA ASP A 339 3.88 -3.56 1.75
C ASP A 339 5.01 -3.73 2.77
N ASN A 340 5.74 -2.64 3.06
CA ASN A 340 6.78 -2.66 4.08
C ASN A 340 6.25 -3.01 5.48
N ASN A 341 4.96 -2.73 5.76
CA ASN A 341 4.32 -3.18 7.01
C ASN A 341 4.30 -4.71 7.13
N HIS A 342 4.24 -5.41 6.00
CA HIS A 342 4.27 -6.87 5.94
C HIS A 342 5.69 -7.42 5.93
N TYR A 343 6.61 -6.81 5.17
CA TYR A 343 8.04 -7.24 5.17
C TYR A 343 8.65 -7.15 6.56
N CYS A 344 8.34 -6.13 7.34
CA CYS A 344 8.88 -5.96 8.70
C CYS A 344 8.37 -6.98 9.72
N LEU A 345 7.40 -7.84 9.36
CA LEU A 345 6.90 -8.92 10.22
C LEU A 345 7.65 -10.24 10.01
N HIS A 346 8.47 -10.36 8.95
CA HIS A 346 9.15 -11.57 8.50
C HIS A 346 10.66 -11.38 8.37
#